data_a1989053f0892257d8f3c8d1d0fd479c
#
_entry.id   a1989053f0892257d8f3c8d1d0fd479c
#
_cell.length_a   1.000
_cell.length_b   1.000
_cell.length_c   1.000
_cell.angle_alpha   90.00
_cell.angle_beta   90.00
_cell.angle_gamma   90.00
#
_symmetry.space_group_name_H-M   'P 1'
#
loop_
_entity.id
_entity.type
_entity.pdbx_description
1 polymer ?
#
loop_
_entity_poly.entity_id
_entity_poly.type
_entity_poly.pdbx_seq_one_letter_code
_entity_poly.pdbx_strand_id
1 'polypeptide(L)' 'MKRTIVLTALLVMSILGCSDKDAQELYMTAQVEERQNNVQHAKELYQQITTKYPNSSYAKDAQGRLAILSQDKRKQE' A
#
# COMPACT_ATOMS: atom_id res chain seq x y z
N MET A 1 -35.96 -5.72 2.13
CA MET A 1 -35.11 -4.56 1.84
C MET A 1 -34.04 -4.34 2.91
N LYS A 2 -34.40 -4.43 4.18
CA LYS A 2 -33.42 -4.25 5.23
C LYS A 2 -32.34 -5.33 5.21
N ARG A 3 -32.71 -6.54 4.82
CA ARG A 3 -31.75 -7.64 4.74
C ARG A 3 -30.68 -7.39 3.69
N THR A 4 -31.08 -6.79 2.59
CA THR A 4 -30.15 -6.52 1.50
C THR A 4 -29.09 -5.52 1.93
N ILE A 5 -29.49 -4.51 2.69
CA ILE A 5 -28.57 -3.48 3.16
C ILE A 5 -27.54 -4.07 4.11
N VAL A 6 -27.99 -4.97 5.00
CA VAL A 6 -27.06 -5.61 5.96
C VAL A 6 -26.04 -6.46 5.24
N LEU A 7 -26.47 -7.22 4.25
CA LEU A 7 -25.57 -8.06 3.47
C LEU A 7 -24.51 -7.22 2.73
N THR A 8 -24.95 -6.09 2.18
CA THR A 8 -24.03 -5.21 1.48
C THR A 8 -22.98 -4.65 2.43
N ALA A 9 -23.38 -4.28 3.63
CA ALA A 9 -22.45 -3.75 4.62
C ALA A 9 -21.40 -4.79 5.01
N LEU A 10 -21.82 -6.03 5.18
CA LEU A 10 -20.91 -7.10 5.54
C LEU A 10 -19.88 -7.35 4.43
N LEU A 11 -20.32 -7.27 3.18
CA LEU A 11 -19.43 -7.46 2.05
C LEU A 11 -18.36 -6.37 2.01
N VAL A 12 -18.75 -5.14 2.28
CA VAL A 12 -17.81 -4.03 2.27
C VAL A 12 -16.73 -4.23 3.33
N MET A 13 -17.14 -4.69 4.50
CA MET A 13 -16.17 -4.93 5.57
C MET A 13 -15.19 -6.04 5.22
N SER A 14 -15.66 -7.07 4.53
CA SER A 14 -14.77 -8.14 4.10
C SER A 14 -13.71 -7.63 3.13
N ILE A 15 -14.12 -6.77 2.22
CA ILE A 15 -13.20 -6.21 1.24
C ILE A 15 -12.11 -5.37 1.93
N LEU A 16 -12.50 -4.58 2.94
CA LEU A 16 -11.55 -3.76 3.67
C LEU A 16 -10.51 -4.61 4.40
N GLY A 17 -10.95 -5.72 4.97
CA GLY A 17 -10.03 -6.64 5.65
C GLY A 17 -9.02 -7.23 4.71
N CYS A 18 -9.45 -7.65 3.52
CA CYS A 18 -8.57 -8.21 2.52
C CYS A 18 -7.58 -7.18 2.01
N SER A 19 -8.03 -5.95 1.86
CA SER A 19 -7.17 -4.88 1.35
C SER A 19 -5.99 -4.61 2.25
N ASP A 20 -6.19 -4.65 3.57
CA ASP A 20 -5.11 -4.37 4.50
C ASP A 20 -4.03 -5.44 4.42
N LYS A 21 -4.42 -6.70 4.24
CA LYS A 21 -3.46 -7.79 4.12
C LYS A 21 -2.66 -7.66 2.83
N ASP A 22 -3.30 -7.31 1.74
CA ASP A 22 -2.61 -7.13 0.48
C ASP A 22 -1.65 -5.95 0.54
N ALA A 23 -2.06 -4.88 1.20
CA ALA A 23 -1.19 -3.73 1.38
C ALA A 23 0.05 -4.10 2.19
N GLN A 24 -0.10 -4.95 3.20
CA GLN A 24 1.02 -5.41 4.00
C GLN A 24 2.05 -6.14 3.15
N GLU A 25 1.59 -7.04 2.28
CA GLU A 25 2.49 -7.79 1.42
C GLU A 25 3.26 -6.87 0.48
N LEU A 26 2.56 -5.90 -0.11
CA LEU A 26 3.22 -4.94 -0.99
C LEU A 26 4.26 -4.11 -0.22
N TYR A 27 3.93 -3.72 1.00
CA TYR A 27 4.82 -2.92 1.81
C TYR A 27 6.10 -3.69 2.15
N MET A 28 5.95 -4.95 2.56
CA MET A 28 7.09 -5.77 2.90
C MET A 28 7.99 -6.01 1.68
N THR A 29 7.38 -6.25 0.53
CA THR A 29 8.15 -6.44 -0.70
C THR A 29 8.90 -5.16 -1.07
N ALA A 30 8.24 -4.02 -0.91
CA ALA A 30 8.88 -2.74 -1.21
C ALA A 30 10.11 -2.53 -0.33
N GLN A 31 10.02 -2.90 0.94
CA GLN A 31 11.16 -2.78 1.84
C GLN A 31 12.33 -3.66 1.42
N VAL A 32 12.02 -4.86 0.95
CA VAL A 32 13.07 -5.76 0.44
C VAL A 32 13.73 -5.14 -0.79
N GLU A 33 12.94 -4.56 -1.66
CA GLU A 33 13.49 -3.91 -2.86
C GLU A 33 14.39 -2.74 -2.49
N GLU A 34 14.03 -1.98 -1.46
CA GLU A 34 14.89 -0.90 -0.99
C GLU A 34 16.25 -1.43 -0.53
N ARG A 35 16.24 -2.52 0.21
CA ARG A 35 17.48 -3.09 0.72
C ARG A 35 18.36 -3.62 -0.39
N GLN A 36 17.75 -4.05 -1.48
CA GLN A 36 18.50 -4.56 -2.64
C GLN A 36 18.87 -3.46 -3.60
N ASN A 37 18.61 -2.21 -3.24
CA ASN A 37 18.94 -1.05 -4.07
C ASN A 37 18.06 -0.92 -5.30
N ASN A 38 16.93 -1.59 -5.31
CA ASN A 38 15.95 -1.46 -6.39
C ASN A 38 14.95 -0.36 -6.03
N VAL A 39 15.45 0.85 -5.91
CA VAL A 39 14.67 1.98 -5.39
C VAL A 39 13.47 2.28 -6.29
N GLN A 40 13.67 2.23 -7.60
CA GLN A 40 12.60 2.53 -8.53
C GLN A 40 11.44 1.55 -8.38
N HIS A 41 11.74 0.28 -8.26
CA HIS A 41 10.73 -0.75 -8.08
C HIS A 41 10.04 -0.59 -6.72
N ALA A 42 10.80 -0.27 -5.68
CA ALA A 42 10.23 -0.04 -4.36
C ALA A 42 9.22 1.10 -4.41
N LYS A 43 9.54 2.19 -5.11
CA LYS A 43 8.65 3.33 -5.23
C LYS A 43 7.35 2.92 -5.92
N GLU A 44 7.43 2.10 -6.95
CA GLU A 44 6.23 1.64 -7.64
C GLU A 44 5.33 0.84 -6.71
N LEU A 45 5.92 -0.02 -5.89
CA LEU A 45 5.16 -0.81 -4.94
C LEU A 45 4.48 0.06 -3.89
N TYR A 46 5.21 1.06 -3.37
CA TYR A 46 4.61 1.98 -2.42
C TYR A 46 3.48 2.78 -3.05
N GLN A 47 3.63 3.17 -4.31
CA GLN A 47 2.57 3.90 -5.01
C GLN A 47 1.33 3.03 -5.20
N GLN A 48 1.51 1.74 -5.45
CA GLN A 48 0.37 0.82 -5.55
C GLN A 48 -0.42 0.79 -4.24
N ILE A 49 0.27 0.82 -3.12
CA ILE A 49 -0.41 0.82 -1.83
C ILE A 49 -1.26 2.06 -1.68
N THR A 50 -0.71 3.23 -1.98
CA THR A 50 -1.44 4.49 -1.82
C THR A 50 -2.59 4.62 -2.80
N THR A 51 -2.47 4.01 -3.96
CA THR A 51 -3.50 4.09 -5.00
C THR A 51 -4.60 3.05 -4.78
N LYS A 52 -4.23 1.81 -4.52
CA LYS A 52 -5.20 0.73 -4.42
C LYS A 52 -5.78 0.58 -3.02
N TYR A 53 -5.00 0.89 -2.01
CA TYR A 53 -5.40 0.67 -0.62
C TYR A 53 -5.21 1.93 0.22
N PRO A 54 -5.86 3.03 -0.18
CA PRO A 54 -5.63 4.32 0.50
C PRO A 54 -6.08 4.36 1.94
N ASN A 55 -6.97 3.46 2.34
CA ASN A 55 -7.48 3.41 3.71
C ASN A 55 -6.68 2.48 4.61
N SER A 56 -5.68 1.80 4.08
CA SER A 56 -4.83 0.93 4.85
C SER A 56 -3.86 1.73 5.70
N SER A 57 -3.50 1.19 6.86
CA SER A 57 -2.47 1.82 7.69
C SER A 57 -1.14 1.87 6.95
N TYR A 58 -0.91 0.93 6.05
CA TYR A 58 0.32 0.89 5.27
C TYR A 58 0.38 1.99 4.21
N ALA A 59 -0.76 2.54 3.82
CA ALA A 59 -0.78 3.65 2.87
C ALA A 59 -0.06 4.87 3.43
N LYS A 60 -0.26 5.15 4.70
CA LYS A 60 0.40 6.25 5.37
C LYS A 60 1.91 6.04 5.41
N ASP A 61 2.31 4.84 5.79
CA ASP A 61 3.72 4.51 5.84
C ASP A 61 4.36 4.55 4.46
N ALA A 62 3.62 4.08 3.46
CA ALA A 62 4.11 4.11 2.08
C ALA A 62 4.31 5.54 1.59
N GLN A 63 3.40 6.45 1.95
CA GLN A 63 3.57 7.86 1.58
C GLN A 63 4.83 8.45 2.19
N GLY A 64 5.11 8.08 3.44
CA GLY A 64 6.32 8.54 4.10
C GLY A 64 7.57 8.05 3.39
N ARG A 65 7.59 6.77 3.02
CA ARG A 65 8.72 6.23 2.30
C ARG A 65 8.89 6.87 0.92
N LEU A 66 7.77 7.08 0.23
CA LEU A 66 7.83 7.74 -1.08
C LEU A 66 8.46 9.12 -0.99
N ALA A 67 8.10 9.88 0.04
CA ALA A 67 8.66 11.21 0.22
C ALA A 67 10.18 11.14 0.40
N ILE A 68 10.63 10.18 1.22
CA ILE A 68 12.05 10.02 1.48
C ILE A 68 12.79 9.59 0.22
N LEU A 69 12.26 8.61 -0.50
CA LEU A 69 12.89 8.09 -1.70
C LEU A 69 12.93 9.12 -2.81
N SER A 70 11.93 9.97 -2.89
CA SER A 70 11.90 11.02 -3.90
C SER A 70 12.94 12.09 -3.63
N GLN A 71 13.26 12.36 -2.38
CA GLN A 71 14.29 13.32 -2.03
C GLN A 71 15.69 12.78 -2.29
N ASP A 72 15.83 11.48 -2.35
CA ASP A 72 17.12 10.82 -2.44
C ASP A 72 17.46 10.45 -3.88
N LYS A 73 17.21 11.38 -4.79
CA LYS A 73 17.38 11.12 -6.23
C LYS A 73 18.80 10.75 -6.62
N ARG A 74 19.77 11.25 -5.89
CA ARG A 74 21.17 10.99 -6.23
C ARG A 74 21.53 9.53 -6.12
N LYS A 75 20.93 8.82 -5.18
CA LYS A 75 21.23 7.41 -4.96
C LYS A 75 20.61 6.52 -6.01
N GLN A 76 19.63 7.00 -6.73
CA GLN A 76 18.99 6.22 -7.78
C GLN A 76 19.81 6.16 -9.06
N GLU A 77 20.69 7.10 -9.24
CA GLU A 77 21.56 7.13 -10.40
C GLU A 77 22.82 6.35 -10.12
#